data_a461fbe57a499969d4fcbed85a299926
#
_entry.id   a461fbe57a499969d4fcbed85a299926
#
_cell.length_a   1.000
_cell.length_b   1.000
_cell.length_c   1.000
_cell.angle_alpha   90.00
_cell.angle_beta   90.00
_cell.angle_gamma   90.00
#
_symmetry.space_group_name_H-M   'P 1'
#
loop_
_entity.id
_entity.type
_entity.pdbx_description
1 polymer ?
#
loop_
_entity_poly.entity_id
_entity_poly.type
_entity_poly.pdbx_seq_one_letter_code
_entity_poly.pdbx_strand_id
1 'polypeptide(L)'
;MRRRDLTWIPRLLGAATAAYGAAVAAKPDVLLSPTKLSGGGRTPSAGTTLLARAVGGRDLASGLAMALAPAGTPLKAAVAVRVGADIVDLVVLGSQLPDRDAREKATMVAAGWGALCALSLLAADPPRRGLLGRA
;
A
#
# COMPACT_ATOMS: atom_id res chain seq x y z
N MET A 1 -5.67 -25.12 21.42
CA MET A 1 -4.94 -24.67 20.21
C MET A 1 -4.57 -23.21 20.36
N ARG A 2 -3.28 -22.89 20.51
CA ARG A 2 -2.81 -21.50 20.42
C ARG A 2 -3.05 -21.04 18.99
N ARG A 3 -3.98 -20.10 18.76
CA ARG A 3 -4.06 -19.43 17.48
C ARG A 3 -2.72 -18.74 17.25
N ARG A 4 -2.07 -19.04 16.13
CA ARG A 4 -0.80 -18.39 15.74
C ARG A 4 -1.04 -16.89 15.65
N ASP A 5 -0.12 -16.12 16.18
CA ASP A 5 -0.11 -14.68 15.98
C ASP A 5 0.21 -14.43 14.50
N LEU A 6 -0.77 -13.95 13.76
CA LEU A 6 -0.65 -13.66 12.33
C LEU A 6 -0.55 -12.16 12.06
N THR A 7 -0.47 -11.32 13.11
CA THR A 7 -0.38 -9.85 12.96
C THR A 7 0.89 -9.39 12.25
N TRP A 8 1.86 -10.28 12.10
CA TRP A 8 3.06 -10.00 11.30
C TRP A 8 2.74 -9.84 9.81
N ILE A 9 1.64 -10.46 9.29
CA ILE A 9 1.28 -10.41 7.87
C ILE A 9 0.93 -8.98 7.43
N PRO A 10 -0.06 -8.29 8.02
CA PRO A 10 -0.33 -6.91 7.66
C PRO A 10 0.86 -5.98 7.93
N ARG A 11 1.68 -6.25 8.94
CA ARG A 11 2.88 -5.47 9.24
C ARG A 11 3.95 -5.62 8.17
N LEU A 12 4.16 -6.82 7.66
CA LEU A 12 5.10 -7.08 6.57
C LEU A 12 4.64 -6.38 5.27
N LEU A 13 3.34 -6.46 4.94
CA LEU A 13 2.77 -5.73 3.80
C LEU A 13 2.94 -4.22 3.98
N GLY A 14 2.74 -3.71 5.20
CA GLY A 14 2.99 -2.32 5.54
C GLY A 14 4.45 -1.91 5.35
N ALA A 15 5.38 -2.72 5.82
CA ALA A 15 6.81 -2.48 5.65
C ALA A 15 7.22 -2.45 4.17
N ALA A 16 6.70 -3.38 3.36
CA ALA A 16 6.94 -3.41 1.92
C ALA A 16 6.35 -2.17 1.22
N THR A 17 5.14 -1.76 1.59
CA THR A 17 4.51 -0.53 1.09
C THR A 17 5.34 0.70 1.47
N ALA A 18 5.80 0.80 2.71
CA ALA A 18 6.64 1.91 3.18
C ALA A 18 7.96 1.97 2.41
N ALA A 19 8.61 0.84 2.18
CA ALA A 19 9.86 0.77 1.41
C ALA A 19 9.65 1.25 -0.04
N TYR A 20 8.57 0.80 -0.69
CA TYR A 20 8.21 1.27 -2.03
C TYR A 20 7.92 2.77 -2.04
N GLY A 21 7.11 3.25 -1.10
CA GLY A 21 6.78 4.67 -0.96
C GLY A 21 8.01 5.54 -0.74
N ALA A 22 8.95 5.11 0.09
CA ALA A 22 10.22 5.79 0.30
C ALA A 22 11.05 5.85 -1.00
N ALA A 23 11.10 4.74 -1.76
CA ALA A 23 11.80 4.69 -3.03
C ALA A 23 11.20 5.66 -4.06
N VAL A 24 9.86 5.73 -4.17
CA VAL A 24 9.16 6.68 -5.07
C VAL A 24 9.37 8.11 -4.64
N ALA A 25 9.30 8.42 -3.34
CA ALA A 25 9.51 9.77 -2.82
C ALA A 25 10.95 10.26 -3.07
N ALA A 26 11.93 9.38 -2.91
CA ALA A 26 13.33 9.70 -3.16
C ALA A 26 13.65 9.76 -4.67
N LYS A 27 13.12 8.81 -5.44
CA LYS A 27 13.37 8.63 -6.87
C LYS A 27 12.05 8.44 -7.62
N PRO A 28 11.39 9.53 -8.07
CA PRO A 28 10.07 9.48 -8.71
C PRO A 28 9.97 8.55 -9.92
N ASP A 29 11.09 8.32 -10.62
CA ASP A 29 11.14 7.42 -11.79
C ASP A 29 10.72 5.99 -11.47
N VAL A 30 10.81 5.56 -10.21
CA VAL A 30 10.29 4.25 -9.75
C VAL A 30 8.80 4.12 -10.08
N LEU A 31 8.03 5.20 -9.99
CA LEU A 31 6.62 5.24 -10.37
C LEU A 31 6.42 5.70 -11.82
N LEU A 32 7.14 6.76 -12.25
CA LEU A 32 6.89 7.42 -13.51
C LEU A 32 7.29 6.58 -14.72
N SER A 33 8.35 5.77 -14.62
CA SER A 33 8.80 4.92 -15.72
C SER A 33 7.79 3.79 -16.03
N PRO A 34 7.34 2.97 -15.06
CA PRO A 34 6.36 1.92 -15.33
C PRO A 34 4.99 2.45 -15.79
N THR A 35 4.59 3.63 -15.28
CA THR A 35 3.32 4.28 -15.67
C THR A 35 3.43 5.06 -16.98
N LYS A 36 4.63 5.15 -17.55
CA LYS A 36 4.94 5.95 -18.77
C LYS A 36 4.55 7.43 -18.66
N LEU A 37 4.38 7.94 -17.45
CA LEU A 37 4.08 9.35 -17.19
C LEU A 37 5.29 10.28 -17.41
N SER A 38 6.48 9.72 -17.57
CA SER A 38 7.69 10.44 -17.96
C SER A 38 7.74 10.85 -19.43
N GLY A 39 6.72 10.48 -20.24
CA GLY A 39 6.57 11.00 -21.61
C GLY A 39 7.60 10.54 -22.63
N GLY A 40 8.03 9.27 -22.60
CA GLY A 40 8.84 8.66 -23.65
C GLY A 40 10.22 9.34 -23.87
N GLY A 41 10.99 9.50 -22.80
CA GLY A 41 12.35 10.07 -22.86
C GLY A 41 12.42 11.58 -22.64
N ARG A 42 11.30 12.24 -22.39
CA ARG A 42 11.27 13.65 -21.94
C ARG A 42 11.44 13.74 -20.43
N THR A 43 12.09 14.80 -19.98
CA THR A 43 12.12 15.13 -18.54
C THR A 43 10.70 15.37 -18.04
N PRO A 44 10.22 14.68 -17.00
CA PRO A 44 8.89 14.90 -16.42
C PRO A 44 8.74 16.36 -16.00
N SER A 45 7.51 16.89 -16.09
CA SER A 45 7.22 18.23 -15.57
C SER A 45 7.42 18.28 -14.05
N ALA A 46 7.69 19.47 -13.51
CA ALA A 46 7.79 19.66 -12.06
C ALA A 46 6.51 19.19 -11.32
N GLY A 47 5.33 19.44 -11.92
CA GLY A 47 4.05 18.97 -11.37
C GLY A 47 3.95 17.44 -11.34
N THR A 48 4.34 16.76 -12.41
CA THR A 48 4.35 15.29 -12.47
C THR A 48 5.30 14.71 -11.43
N THR A 49 6.50 15.28 -11.28
CA THR A 49 7.48 14.87 -10.27
C THR A 49 6.95 15.08 -8.85
N LEU A 50 6.31 16.22 -8.60
CA LEU A 50 5.70 16.51 -7.29
C LEU A 50 4.59 15.53 -6.94
N LEU A 51 3.71 15.22 -7.89
CA LEU A 51 2.64 14.25 -7.69
C LEU A 51 3.20 12.85 -7.40
N ALA A 52 4.23 12.41 -8.12
CA ALA A 52 4.87 11.13 -7.85
C ALA A 52 5.46 11.07 -6.43
N ARG A 53 6.12 12.15 -5.97
CA ARG A 53 6.63 12.26 -4.60
C ARG A 53 5.51 12.26 -3.57
N ALA A 54 4.38 12.91 -3.85
CA ALA A 54 3.21 12.90 -2.97
C ALA A 54 2.61 11.49 -2.83
N VAL A 55 2.51 10.75 -3.93
CA VAL A 55 2.09 9.32 -3.91
C VAL A 55 3.07 8.50 -3.08
N GLY A 56 4.37 8.66 -3.29
CA GLY A 56 5.40 7.99 -2.50
C GLY A 56 5.31 8.32 -1.01
N GLY A 57 5.11 9.58 -0.66
CA GLY A 57 4.91 10.01 0.74
C GLY A 57 3.67 9.41 1.38
N ARG A 58 2.55 9.35 0.63
CA ARG A 58 1.32 8.69 1.08
C ARG A 58 1.55 7.20 1.36
N ASP A 59 2.24 6.51 0.45
CA ASP A 59 2.50 5.09 0.59
C ASP A 59 3.49 4.81 1.73
N LEU A 60 4.50 5.64 1.90
CA LEU A 60 5.40 5.58 3.05
C LEU A 60 4.62 5.73 4.36
N ALA A 61 3.79 6.76 4.48
CA ALA A 61 3.02 7.03 5.70
C ALA A 61 2.02 5.90 6.02
N SER A 62 1.24 5.45 5.02
CA SER A 62 0.27 4.36 5.21
C SER A 62 0.95 3.02 5.50
N GLY A 63 2.07 2.75 4.85
CA GLY A 63 2.87 1.55 5.10
C GLY A 63 3.48 1.54 6.50
N LEU A 64 4.03 2.66 6.98
CA LEU A 64 4.52 2.79 8.35
C LEU A 64 3.39 2.62 9.37
N ALA A 65 2.21 3.20 9.11
CA ALA A 65 1.05 3.02 9.97
C ALA A 65 0.69 1.53 10.11
N MET A 66 0.67 0.76 9.02
CA MET A 66 0.43 -0.69 9.05
C MET A 66 1.54 -1.45 9.78
N ALA A 67 2.81 -1.07 9.57
CA ALA A 67 3.95 -1.76 10.17
C ALA A 67 4.00 -1.59 11.70
N LEU A 68 3.61 -0.40 12.19
CA LEU A 68 3.83 0.03 13.57
C LEU A 68 2.56 0.04 14.43
N ALA A 69 1.36 0.03 13.83
CA ALA A 69 0.10 0.09 14.59
C ALA A 69 -0.03 -1.09 15.58
N PRO A 70 -0.56 -0.84 16.78
CA PRO A 70 -0.95 -1.91 17.69
C PRO A 70 -1.96 -2.87 17.04
N ALA A 71 -1.88 -4.16 17.38
CA ALA A 71 -2.82 -5.16 16.89
C ALA A 71 -4.26 -4.84 17.31
N GLY A 72 -5.23 -5.26 16.51
CA GLY A 72 -6.65 -4.99 16.70
C GLY A 72 -7.11 -3.76 15.90
N THR A 73 -7.98 -2.94 16.49
CA THR A 73 -8.63 -1.81 15.81
C THR A 73 -7.65 -0.84 15.14
N PRO A 74 -6.53 -0.41 15.79
CA PRO A 74 -5.57 0.50 15.13
C PRO A 74 -4.96 -0.11 13.86
N LEU A 75 -4.56 -1.37 13.91
CA LEU A 75 -3.99 -2.06 12.75
C LEU A 75 -5.03 -2.23 11.64
N LYS A 76 -6.27 -2.57 11.99
CA LYS A 76 -7.38 -2.65 11.01
C LYS A 76 -7.64 -1.30 10.34
N ALA A 77 -7.62 -0.22 11.11
CA ALA A 77 -7.79 1.13 10.56
C ALA A 77 -6.65 1.49 9.58
N ALA A 78 -5.40 1.19 9.95
CA ALA A 78 -4.27 1.41 9.07
C ALA A 78 -4.37 0.61 7.76
N VAL A 79 -4.77 -0.66 7.83
CA VAL A 79 -5.02 -1.50 6.65
C VAL A 79 -6.16 -0.95 5.81
N ALA A 80 -7.26 -0.51 6.42
CA ALA A 80 -8.40 0.07 5.70
C ALA A 80 -8.01 1.33 4.93
N VAL A 81 -7.20 2.21 5.52
CA VAL A 81 -6.65 3.39 4.85
C VAL A 81 -5.80 2.98 3.64
N ARG A 82 -4.96 1.96 3.78
CA ARG A 82 -4.15 1.45 2.67
C ARG A 82 -5.01 0.90 1.54
N VAL A 83 -5.99 0.06 1.86
CA VAL A 83 -6.94 -0.47 0.87
C VAL A 83 -7.69 0.66 0.15
N GLY A 84 -8.12 1.69 0.88
CA GLY A 84 -8.73 2.88 0.29
C GLY A 84 -7.82 3.58 -0.71
N ALA A 85 -6.53 3.72 -0.38
CA ALA A 85 -5.54 4.29 -1.30
C ALA A 85 -5.38 3.44 -2.57
N ASP A 86 -5.32 2.12 -2.44
CA ASP A 86 -5.22 1.21 -3.59
C ASP A 86 -6.47 1.25 -4.48
N ILE A 87 -7.66 1.43 -3.89
CA ILE A 87 -8.91 1.63 -4.64
C ILE A 87 -8.85 2.94 -5.44
N VAL A 88 -8.36 4.02 -4.84
CA VAL A 88 -8.18 5.30 -5.55
C VAL A 88 -7.20 5.13 -6.69
N ASP A 89 -6.06 4.47 -6.47
CA ASP A 89 -5.08 4.20 -7.52
C ASP A 89 -5.68 3.35 -8.65
N LEU A 90 -6.46 2.33 -8.30
CA LEU A 90 -7.17 1.49 -9.26
C LEU A 90 -8.09 2.31 -10.17
N VAL A 91 -8.87 3.20 -9.59
CA VAL A 91 -9.82 4.05 -10.33
C VAL A 91 -9.08 5.10 -11.16
N VAL A 92 -8.15 5.84 -10.55
CA VAL A 92 -7.45 6.96 -11.21
C VAL A 92 -6.48 6.45 -12.26
N LEU A 93 -5.58 5.54 -11.92
CA LEU A 93 -4.60 5.03 -12.87
C LEU A 93 -5.26 4.14 -13.93
N GLY A 94 -6.26 3.35 -13.54
CA GLY A 94 -7.01 2.48 -14.44
C GLY A 94 -7.87 3.22 -15.46
N SER A 95 -8.25 4.47 -15.19
CA SER A 95 -9.07 5.28 -16.10
C SER A 95 -8.31 6.39 -16.83
N GLN A 96 -7.24 6.91 -16.24
CA GLN A 96 -6.61 8.15 -16.68
C GLN A 96 -5.23 7.99 -17.31
N LEU A 97 -4.54 6.87 -17.13
CA LEU A 97 -3.27 6.65 -17.81
C LEU A 97 -3.49 6.57 -19.32
N PRO A 98 -2.75 7.35 -20.12
CA PRO A 98 -2.92 7.39 -21.57
C PRO A 98 -2.47 6.10 -22.26
N ASP A 99 -1.42 5.45 -21.75
CA ASP A 99 -0.90 4.21 -22.30
C ASP A 99 -1.69 3.01 -21.79
N ARG A 100 -2.18 2.18 -22.71
CA ARG A 100 -3.04 1.02 -22.39
C ARG A 100 -2.31 -0.04 -21.56
N ASP A 101 -1.07 -0.37 -21.94
CA ASP A 101 -0.30 -1.41 -21.26
C ASP A 101 0.09 -0.96 -19.85
N ALA A 102 0.48 0.31 -19.70
CA ALA A 102 0.76 0.90 -18.40
C ALA A 102 -0.48 0.92 -17.50
N ARG A 103 -1.65 1.26 -18.07
CA ARG A 103 -2.94 1.26 -17.38
C ARG A 103 -3.30 -0.14 -16.87
N GLU A 104 -3.19 -1.15 -17.71
CA GLU A 104 -3.48 -2.53 -17.35
C GLU A 104 -2.55 -3.03 -16.24
N LYS A 105 -1.25 -2.78 -16.35
CA LYS A 105 -0.26 -3.14 -15.30
C LYS A 105 -0.53 -2.42 -13.98
N ALA A 106 -0.80 -1.11 -14.02
CA ALA A 106 -1.11 -0.33 -12.82
C ALA A 106 -2.39 -0.84 -12.14
N THR A 107 -3.42 -1.17 -12.93
CA THR A 107 -4.67 -1.76 -12.44
C THR A 107 -4.42 -3.10 -11.76
N MET A 108 -3.64 -3.99 -12.39
CA MET A 108 -3.31 -5.30 -11.82
C MET A 108 -2.53 -5.17 -10.51
N VAL A 109 -1.56 -4.27 -10.44
CA VAL A 109 -0.75 -4.04 -9.23
C VAL A 109 -1.62 -3.47 -8.12
N ALA A 110 -2.41 -2.44 -8.37
CA ALA A 110 -3.28 -1.83 -7.37
C ALA A 110 -4.35 -2.80 -6.87
N ALA A 111 -4.99 -3.55 -7.77
CA ALA A 111 -5.98 -4.56 -7.41
C ALA A 111 -5.36 -5.72 -6.61
N GLY A 112 -4.22 -6.24 -7.04
CA GLY A 112 -3.52 -7.34 -6.39
C GLY A 112 -3.02 -6.96 -5.00
N TRP A 113 -2.36 -5.81 -4.88
CA TRP A 113 -1.84 -5.32 -3.60
C TRP A 113 -2.97 -4.95 -2.64
N GLY A 114 -3.98 -4.23 -3.12
CA GLY A 114 -5.17 -3.89 -2.35
C GLY A 114 -5.92 -5.14 -1.85
N ALA A 115 -6.05 -6.18 -2.68
CA ALA A 115 -6.65 -7.45 -2.27
C ALA A 115 -5.82 -8.16 -1.19
N LEU A 116 -4.49 -8.21 -1.31
CA LEU A 116 -3.61 -8.76 -0.27
C LEU A 116 -3.74 -8.00 1.05
N CYS A 117 -3.75 -6.67 0.99
CA CYS A 117 -3.96 -5.83 2.17
C CYS A 117 -5.34 -6.07 2.78
N ALA A 118 -6.40 -6.14 1.98
CA ALA A 118 -7.76 -6.42 2.46
C ALA A 118 -7.86 -7.80 3.14
N LEU A 119 -7.28 -8.84 2.56
CA LEU A 119 -7.22 -10.18 3.15
C LEU A 119 -6.44 -10.18 4.47
N SER A 120 -5.41 -9.33 4.60
CA SER A 120 -4.62 -9.23 5.84
C SER A 120 -5.43 -8.69 7.04
N LEU A 121 -6.62 -8.10 6.81
CA LEU A 121 -7.55 -7.72 7.89
C LEU A 121 -7.94 -8.92 8.77
N LEU A 122 -8.00 -10.12 8.18
CA LEU A 122 -8.29 -11.37 8.92
C LEU A 122 -7.17 -11.73 9.91
N ALA A 123 -5.99 -11.19 9.73
CA ALA A 123 -4.81 -11.41 10.54
C ALA A 123 -4.49 -10.24 11.51
N ALA A 124 -5.28 -9.18 11.51
CA ALA A 124 -5.01 -7.96 12.26
C ALA A 124 -5.37 -8.03 13.75
N ASP A 125 -6.14 -9.04 14.16
CA ASP A 125 -6.52 -9.24 15.57
C ASP A 125 -5.42 -9.95 16.36
N PRO A 126 -5.18 -9.53 17.63
CA PRO A 126 -4.27 -10.26 18.49
C PRO A 126 -4.82 -11.66 18.81
N PRO A 127 -3.94 -12.62 19.09
CA PRO A 127 -4.39 -13.94 19.51
C PRO A 127 -5.24 -13.83 20.77
N ARG A 128 -6.44 -14.40 20.76
CA ARG A 128 -7.32 -14.41 21.92
C ARG A 128 -6.61 -15.17 23.05
N ARG A 129 -6.27 -14.46 24.12
CA ARG A 129 -5.83 -15.09 25.37
C ARG A 129 -7.03 -15.89 25.89
N GLY A 130 -6.88 -17.22 25.97
CA GLY A 130 -7.92 -18.07 26.53
C GLY A 130 -8.29 -17.58 27.93
N LEU A 131 -9.57 -17.46 28.21
CA LEU A 131 -10.16 -17.04 29.48
C LEU A 131 -9.92 -18.05 30.63
N LEU A 132 -9.05 -19.05 30.46
CA LEU A 132 -8.77 -20.11 31.41
C LEU A 132 -7.57 -19.83 32.33
N GLY A 133 -7.42 -18.59 32.80
CA GLY A 133 -6.33 -18.18 33.68
C GLY A 133 -6.77 -17.33 34.88
N ARG A 134 -8.03 -17.40 35.30
CA ARG A 134 -8.50 -16.84 36.59
C ARG A 134 -9.24 -17.92 37.34
N ALA A 135 -8.52 -18.73 38.02
CA ALA A 135 -8.94 -19.42 39.23
C ALA A 135 -7.92 -19.16 40.31
#